data_b7dd09ad258be464161d94a0ac0df235
#
_entry.id   b7dd09ad258be464161d94a0ac0df235
#
_cell.length_a   1.000
_cell.length_b   1.000
_cell.length_c   1.000
_cell.angle_alpha   90.00
_cell.angle_beta   90.00
_cell.angle_gamma   90.00
#
_symmetry.space_group_name_H-M   'P 1'
#
loop_
_entity.id
_entity.type
_entity.pdbx_description
1 polymer ?
#
loop_
_entity_poly.entity_id
_entity_poly.type
_entity_poly.pdbx_seq_one_letter_code
_entity_poly.pdbx_strand_id
1 'polypeptide(L)'
;MRWIAVVLLVMALLVLWRMMFSGYRGRANEQRALPRPGGAGDWKAMTGALEGIYISTTDAENTLDRIAAHGLGTRSAVRLGFVDGGVGFLRQGARSFVVPAADIVGVGHGPGMVGKWVGRSDGIVVLRWKLGDRVVDTGVKPRRSADGDRFARQVEELVRTARRSRTEEEK
;
A
#
# COMPACT_ATOMS: atom_id res chain seq x y z
N MET A 1 31.03 -21.91 38.62
CA MET A 1 30.63 -22.37 37.28
C MET A 1 29.18 -21.99 36.89
N ARG A 2 28.17 -22.10 37.78
CA ARG A 2 26.76 -21.77 37.47
C ARG A 2 26.54 -20.30 37.04
N TRP A 3 27.24 -19.35 37.65
CA TRP A 3 27.13 -17.91 37.32
C TRP A 3 27.71 -17.57 35.93
N ILE A 4 28.76 -18.27 35.50
CA ILE A 4 29.35 -18.06 34.18
C ILE A 4 28.36 -18.48 33.07
N ALA A 5 27.68 -19.61 33.29
CA ALA A 5 26.64 -20.08 32.36
C ALA A 5 25.45 -19.07 32.24
N VAL A 6 25.04 -18.48 33.37
CA VAL A 6 23.99 -17.45 33.37
C VAL A 6 24.43 -16.19 32.63
N VAL A 7 25.67 -15.74 32.85
CA VAL A 7 26.23 -14.55 32.15
C VAL A 7 26.32 -14.81 30.65
N LEU A 8 26.81 -15.99 30.25
CA LEU A 8 26.86 -16.34 28.82
C LEU A 8 25.48 -16.40 28.16
N LEU A 9 24.49 -16.95 28.87
CA LEU A 9 23.11 -16.99 28.37
C LEU A 9 22.53 -15.57 28.19
N VAL A 10 22.71 -14.69 29.17
CA VAL A 10 22.25 -13.29 29.09
C VAL A 10 22.96 -12.56 27.95
N MET A 11 24.26 -12.73 27.78
CA MET A 11 25.01 -12.17 26.65
C MET A 11 24.48 -12.66 25.30
N ALA A 12 24.22 -13.96 25.17
CA ALA A 12 23.66 -14.54 23.95
C ALA A 12 22.26 -13.95 23.63
N LEU A 13 21.41 -13.82 24.63
CA LEU A 13 20.09 -13.18 24.47
C LEU A 13 20.19 -11.71 24.09
N LEU A 14 21.12 -10.95 24.65
CA LEU A 14 21.35 -9.54 24.28
C LEU A 14 21.88 -9.42 22.85
N VAL A 15 22.77 -10.31 22.42
CA VAL A 15 23.27 -10.34 21.02
C VAL A 15 22.14 -10.67 20.05
N LEU A 16 21.33 -11.69 20.35
CA LEU A 16 20.16 -12.05 19.54
C LEU A 16 19.14 -10.90 19.45
N TRP A 17 18.86 -10.27 20.59
CA TRP A 17 17.97 -9.11 20.64
C TRP A 17 18.50 -7.94 19.82
N ARG A 18 19.80 -7.67 19.93
CA ARG A 18 20.47 -6.63 19.14
C ARG A 18 20.46 -6.93 17.65
N MET A 19 20.69 -8.19 17.24
CA MET A 19 20.63 -8.63 15.83
C MET A 19 19.21 -8.47 15.27
N MET A 20 18.20 -8.86 16.02
CA MET A 20 16.79 -8.69 15.64
C MET A 20 16.43 -7.20 15.50
N PHE A 21 16.88 -6.37 16.43
CA PHE A 21 16.62 -4.91 16.40
C PHE A 21 17.38 -4.20 15.28
N SER A 22 18.61 -4.62 14.96
CA SER A 22 19.40 -4.02 13.88
C SER A 22 18.83 -4.36 12.50
N GLY A 23 18.34 -5.59 12.29
CA GLY A 23 17.63 -5.97 11.06
C GLY A 23 16.34 -5.19 10.84
N TYR A 24 15.58 -4.93 11.91
CA TYR A 24 14.38 -4.09 11.85
C TYR A 24 14.70 -2.62 11.53
N ARG A 25 15.76 -2.06 12.14
CA ARG A 25 16.19 -0.68 11.90
C ARG A 25 16.75 -0.45 10.49
N GLY A 26 17.47 -1.42 9.92
CA GLY A 26 18.00 -1.33 8.55
C GLY A 26 16.87 -1.16 7.53
N ARG A 27 15.85 -2.00 7.60
CA ARG A 27 14.66 -1.93 6.73
C ARG A 27 13.87 -0.62 6.94
N ALA A 28 13.70 -0.19 8.19
CA ALA A 28 13.02 1.07 8.48
C ALA A 28 13.76 2.30 7.93
N ASN A 29 15.09 2.27 7.85
CA ASN A 29 15.90 3.35 7.29
C ASN A 29 15.86 3.38 5.76
N GLU A 30 15.92 2.23 5.11
CA GLU A 30 15.72 2.13 3.64
C GLU A 30 14.34 2.61 3.23
N GLN A 31 13.31 2.27 3.99
CA GLN A 31 11.94 2.72 3.73
C GLN A 31 11.72 4.22 4.03
N ARG A 32 12.56 4.86 4.87
CA ARG A 32 12.49 6.32 5.11
C ARG A 32 12.88 7.15 3.90
N ALA A 33 13.70 6.59 3.00
CA ALA A 33 14.07 7.21 1.73
C ALA A 33 12.92 7.21 0.71
N LEU A 34 11.86 6.40 0.93
CA LEU A 34 10.70 6.39 0.04
C LEU A 34 9.99 7.75 0.06
N PRO A 35 9.60 8.27 -1.10
CA PRO A 35 8.84 9.51 -1.18
C PRO A 35 7.52 9.36 -0.44
N ARG A 36 6.99 10.48 0.02
CA ARG A 36 5.66 10.48 0.62
C ARG A 36 4.64 10.29 -0.48
N PRO A 37 3.63 9.41 -0.29
CA PRO A 37 2.53 9.34 -1.24
C PRO A 37 1.84 10.71 -1.37
N GLY A 38 1.28 10.99 -2.54
CA GLY A 38 0.73 12.27 -2.94
C GLY A 38 -0.12 12.97 -1.88
N GLY A 39 -0.18 14.28 -1.97
CA GLY A 39 -0.67 15.19 -0.93
C GLY A 39 -2.14 15.04 -0.54
N ALA A 40 -2.63 16.06 0.16
CA ALA A 40 -4.04 16.14 0.54
C ALA A 40 -4.89 16.43 -0.72
N GLY A 41 -5.76 15.49 -1.08
CA GLY A 41 -6.78 15.72 -2.10
C GLY A 41 -7.95 16.55 -1.57
N ASP A 42 -8.77 17.07 -2.45
CA ASP A 42 -10.06 17.63 -2.03
C ASP A 42 -11.04 16.51 -1.65
N TRP A 43 -11.01 16.15 -0.37
CA TRP A 43 -11.85 15.06 0.17
C TRP A 43 -13.34 15.35 0.10
N LYS A 44 -13.73 16.63 -0.07
CA LYS A 44 -15.14 17.03 -0.22
C LYS A 44 -15.63 16.74 -1.63
N ALA A 45 -14.76 16.84 -2.62
CA ALA A 45 -15.04 16.52 -4.02
C ALA A 45 -14.88 15.03 -4.36
N MET A 46 -14.58 14.17 -3.38
CA MET A 46 -14.42 12.74 -3.61
C MET A 46 -15.68 12.11 -4.20
N THR A 47 -15.54 11.48 -5.35
CA THR A 47 -16.60 10.76 -6.07
C THR A 47 -16.37 9.25 -6.07
N GLY A 48 -17.42 8.47 -6.38
CA GLY A 48 -17.30 7.00 -6.48
C GLY A 48 -16.84 6.31 -5.22
N ALA A 49 -17.03 6.92 -4.04
CA ALA A 49 -16.47 6.48 -2.81
C ALA A 49 -17.05 5.14 -2.34
N LEU A 50 -16.18 4.21 -1.97
CA LEU A 50 -16.52 2.99 -1.26
C LEU A 50 -15.92 3.03 0.15
N GLU A 51 -16.61 2.41 1.10
CA GLU A 51 -16.14 2.21 2.46
C GLU A 51 -15.51 0.84 2.62
N GLY A 52 -14.45 0.76 3.41
CA GLY A 52 -13.75 -0.49 3.64
C GLY A 52 -12.69 -0.40 4.72
N ILE A 53 -11.84 -1.40 4.72
CA ILE A 53 -10.67 -1.49 5.60
C ILE A 53 -9.42 -1.49 4.74
N TYR A 54 -8.60 -0.48 4.93
CA TYR A 54 -7.23 -0.47 4.43
C TYR A 54 -6.43 -1.51 5.21
N ILE A 55 -5.83 -2.45 4.51
CA ILE A 55 -5.08 -3.55 5.12
C ILE A 55 -3.63 -3.13 5.34
N SER A 56 -2.91 -2.88 4.26
CA SER A 56 -1.52 -2.43 4.24
C SER A 56 -1.09 -2.13 2.81
N THR A 57 0.06 -1.48 2.68
CA THR A 57 0.84 -1.44 1.44
C THR A 57 2.07 -2.35 1.60
N THR A 58 2.34 -3.15 0.59
CA THR A 58 3.48 -4.07 0.53
C THR A 58 4.28 -3.81 -0.74
N ASP A 59 5.51 -4.27 -0.78
CA ASP A 59 6.27 -4.31 -2.02
C ASP A 59 5.59 -5.25 -3.04
N ALA A 60 5.55 -4.85 -4.31
CA ALA A 60 4.88 -5.64 -5.34
C ALA A 60 5.64 -6.92 -5.72
N GLU A 61 6.96 -6.96 -5.50
CA GLU A 61 7.80 -8.13 -5.74
C GLU A 61 7.80 -9.07 -4.53
N ASN A 62 7.63 -8.52 -3.32
CA ASN A 62 7.62 -9.28 -2.08
C ASN A 62 6.44 -8.87 -1.18
N THR A 63 5.34 -9.59 -1.27
CA THR A 63 4.12 -9.33 -0.50
C THR A 63 4.29 -9.45 1.02
N LEU A 64 5.38 -10.05 1.49
CA LEU A 64 5.74 -10.13 2.91
C LEU A 64 6.48 -8.86 3.37
N ASP A 65 7.02 -8.07 2.43
CA ASP A 65 7.71 -6.81 2.76
C ASP A 65 6.68 -5.67 2.84
N ARG A 66 6.23 -5.43 4.05
CA ARG A 66 5.27 -4.37 4.34
C ARG A 66 5.97 -3.02 4.39
N ILE A 67 5.44 -2.05 3.65
CA ILE A 67 5.93 -0.68 3.69
C ILE A 67 5.43 0.00 4.97
N ALA A 68 6.31 0.13 5.96
CA ALA A 68 6.00 0.77 7.25
C ALA A 68 6.10 2.30 7.18
N ALA A 69 6.87 2.83 6.22
CA ALA A 69 7.06 4.27 6.01
C ALA A 69 5.72 4.99 5.80
N HIS A 70 5.66 6.23 6.27
CA HIS A 70 4.50 7.13 6.10
C HIS A 70 3.16 6.58 6.60
N GLY A 71 3.18 5.55 7.46
CA GLY A 71 1.97 4.90 7.99
C GLY A 71 1.28 3.97 6.98
N LEU A 72 1.93 3.60 5.87
CA LEU A 72 1.38 2.72 4.84
C LEU A 72 1.22 1.27 5.32
N GLY A 73 1.95 0.86 6.35
CA GLY A 73 1.81 -0.46 6.97
C GLY A 73 0.66 -0.58 7.97
N THR A 74 0.00 0.52 8.34
CA THR A 74 -0.99 0.52 9.42
C THR A 74 -2.39 0.26 8.89
N ARG A 75 -3.09 -0.71 9.48
CA ARG A 75 -4.50 -1.00 9.18
C ARG A 75 -5.40 0.12 9.71
N SER A 76 -6.43 0.51 8.94
CA SER A 76 -7.37 1.56 9.32
C SER A 76 -8.71 1.43 8.58
N ALA A 77 -9.77 2.05 9.09
CA ALA A 77 -10.94 2.30 8.28
C ALA A 77 -10.58 3.28 7.14
N VAL A 78 -11.16 3.10 5.97
CA VAL A 78 -10.88 3.91 4.79
C VAL A 78 -12.14 4.17 3.98
N ARG A 79 -12.25 5.40 3.46
CA ARG A 79 -13.09 5.73 2.29
C ARG A 79 -12.16 5.86 1.10
N LEU A 80 -12.40 5.07 0.08
CA LEU A 80 -11.62 4.99 -1.15
C LEU A 80 -12.47 5.56 -2.28
N GLY A 81 -11.94 6.49 -3.06
CA GLY A 81 -12.70 7.14 -4.15
C GLY A 81 -11.78 7.92 -5.09
N PHE A 82 -12.38 8.67 -6.01
CA PHE A 82 -11.66 9.43 -7.01
C PHE A 82 -11.59 10.90 -6.59
N VAL A 83 -10.38 11.46 -6.62
CA VAL A 83 -10.07 12.86 -6.30
C VAL A 83 -8.94 13.36 -7.20
N ASP A 84 -9.04 14.57 -7.70
CA ASP A 84 -7.95 15.29 -8.39
C ASP A 84 -7.21 14.45 -9.45
N GLY A 85 -7.94 13.70 -10.27
CA GLY A 85 -7.34 12.86 -11.31
C GLY A 85 -6.60 11.62 -10.79
N GLY A 86 -6.88 11.19 -9.56
CA GLY A 86 -6.27 10.03 -8.92
C GLY A 86 -7.21 9.26 -8.02
N VAL A 87 -6.65 8.32 -7.28
CA VAL A 87 -7.35 7.51 -6.28
C VAL A 87 -7.01 7.99 -4.88
N GLY A 88 -8.02 8.46 -4.15
CA GLY A 88 -7.90 8.99 -2.80
C GLY A 88 -8.19 7.93 -1.73
N PHE A 89 -7.32 7.85 -0.74
CA PHE A 89 -7.45 7.01 0.46
C PHE A 89 -7.68 7.92 1.67
N LEU A 90 -8.95 8.21 1.99
CA LEU A 90 -9.32 8.94 3.20
C LEU A 90 -9.38 7.96 4.38
N ARG A 91 -8.36 7.99 5.23
CA ARG A 91 -8.14 7.02 6.31
C ARG A 91 -8.49 7.62 7.68
N GLN A 92 -9.11 6.82 8.54
CA GLN A 92 -9.39 7.21 9.92
C GLN A 92 -8.25 6.76 10.85
N GLY A 93 -7.74 7.69 11.65
CA GLY A 93 -6.64 7.42 12.59
C GLY A 93 -5.27 7.18 11.95
N ALA A 94 -5.15 7.38 10.62
CA ALA A 94 -3.90 7.27 9.88
C ALA A 94 -3.86 8.35 8.78
N ARG A 95 -2.67 8.59 8.24
CA ARG A 95 -2.48 9.59 7.19
C ARG A 95 -3.26 9.20 5.94
N SER A 96 -4.10 10.12 5.43
CA SER A 96 -4.76 10.03 4.14
C SER A 96 -3.81 10.44 3.03
N PHE A 97 -3.98 9.88 1.84
CA PHE A 97 -3.13 10.17 0.68
C PHE A 97 -3.87 9.96 -0.64
N VAL A 98 -3.34 10.51 -1.71
CA VAL A 98 -3.83 10.34 -3.08
C VAL A 98 -2.76 9.62 -3.90
N VAL A 99 -3.17 8.68 -4.72
CA VAL A 99 -2.35 8.05 -5.75
C VAL A 99 -2.74 8.66 -7.09
N PRO A 100 -1.85 9.44 -7.74
CA PRO A 100 -2.13 9.99 -9.05
C PRO A 100 -2.42 8.89 -10.08
N ALA A 101 -3.32 9.12 -11.02
CA ALA A 101 -3.64 8.17 -12.08
C ALA A 101 -2.39 7.76 -12.91
N ALA A 102 -1.44 8.69 -13.06
CA ALA A 102 -0.18 8.47 -13.74
C ALA A 102 0.72 7.41 -13.08
N ASP A 103 0.61 7.27 -11.74
CA ASP A 103 1.40 6.34 -10.96
C ASP A 103 0.70 4.98 -10.81
N ILE A 104 -0.58 4.87 -11.20
CA ILE A 104 -1.32 3.62 -11.12
C ILE A 104 -0.85 2.67 -12.22
N VAL A 105 -0.34 1.53 -11.81
CA VAL A 105 0.08 0.43 -12.71
C VAL A 105 -1.10 -0.44 -13.08
N GLY A 106 -1.98 -0.73 -12.10
CA GLY A 106 -3.15 -1.56 -12.29
C GLY A 106 -3.96 -1.77 -11.02
N VAL A 107 -5.09 -2.42 -11.17
CA VAL A 107 -5.99 -2.80 -10.07
C VAL A 107 -6.46 -4.24 -10.26
N GLY A 108 -6.73 -4.94 -9.20
CA GLY A 108 -7.25 -6.31 -9.26
C GLY A 108 -7.78 -6.80 -7.93
N HIS A 109 -8.04 -8.10 -7.84
CA HIS A 109 -8.61 -8.75 -6.66
C HIS A 109 -7.67 -9.87 -6.19
N GLY A 110 -7.58 -10.06 -4.90
CA GLY A 110 -6.86 -11.19 -4.31
C GLY A 110 -5.80 -10.81 -3.29
N PRO A 111 -5.24 -11.78 -2.55
CA PRO A 111 -4.04 -11.57 -1.78
C PRO A 111 -2.93 -11.25 -2.80
N GLY A 112 -2.36 -10.04 -2.73
CA GLY A 112 -1.37 -9.54 -3.68
C GLY A 112 -0.33 -10.59 -4.04
N MET A 113 -0.51 -11.24 -5.16
CA MET A 113 0.46 -12.14 -5.74
C MET A 113 0.95 -11.61 -7.06
N VAL A 114 2.26 -11.51 -7.14
CA VAL A 114 3.03 -11.09 -8.29
C VAL A 114 2.54 -11.80 -9.56
N GLY A 115 2.09 -11.00 -10.55
CA GLY A 115 2.06 -11.40 -11.95
C GLY A 115 0.84 -12.13 -12.48
N LYS A 116 -0.08 -12.63 -11.66
CA LYS A 116 -1.36 -13.20 -12.12
C LYS A 116 -2.50 -12.74 -11.24
N TRP A 117 -3.29 -11.83 -11.78
CA TRP A 117 -4.60 -11.46 -11.25
C TRP A 117 -5.58 -12.61 -11.52
N VAL A 118 -5.47 -13.69 -10.77
CA VAL A 118 -6.32 -14.86 -10.96
C VAL A 118 -7.21 -15.05 -9.75
N GLY A 119 -8.50 -14.78 -9.94
CA GLY A 119 -9.55 -15.30 -9.10
C GLY A 119 -10.06 -14.35 -8.01
N ARG A 120 -11.35 -14.44 -7.80
CA ARG A 120 -12.12 -13.85 -6.67
C ARG A 120 -11.68 -14.52 -5.37
N SER A 121 -10.55 -14.12 -4.81
CA SER A 121 -10.19 -14.54 -3.46
C SER A 121 -10.45 -13.39 -2.50
N ASP A 122 -11.33 -13.63 -1.54
CA ASP A 122 -11.58 -12.85 -0.32
C ASP A 122 -12.12 -11.42 -0.45
N GLY A 123 -12.52 -10.97 -1.64
CA GLY A 123 -13.12 -9.64 -1.84
C GLY A 123 -12.18 -8.48 -1.51
N ILE A 124 -10.87 -8.70 -1.56
CA ILE A 124 -9.86 -7.65 -1.38
C ILE A 124 -9.57 -7.01 -2.74
N VAL A 125 -9.67 -5.69 -2.82
CA VAL A 125 -9.19 -4.90 -3.94
C VAL A 125 -7.74 -4.54 -3.69
N VAL A 126 -6.88 -4.78 -4.69
CA VAL A 126 -5.46 -4.45 -4.64
C VAL A 126 -5.15 -3.42 -5.71
N LEU A 127 -4.69 -2.25 -5.30
CA LEU A 127 -4.20 -1.21 -6.19
C LEU A 127 -2.69 -1.30 -6.28
N ARG A 128 -2.15 -1.54 -7.48
CA ARG A 128 -0.72 -1.52 -7.79
C ARG A 128 -0.33 -0.16 -8.33
N TRP A 129 0.69 0.46 -7.72
CA TRP A 129 1.10 1.80 -8.09
C TRP A 129 2.58 2.06 -7.79
N LYS A 130 3.12 3.13 -8.38
CA LYS A 130 4.51 3.55 -8.19
C LYS A 130 4.63 4.48 -6.99
N LEU A 131 5.54 4.16 -6.08
CA LEU A 131 5.95 5.01 -4.97
C LEU A 131 7.43 5.36 -5.15
N GLY A 132 7.71 6.44 -5.88
CA GLY A 132 9.03 6.72 -6.40
C GLY A 132 9.47 5.62 -7.37
N ASP A 133 10.63 5.04 -7.13
CA ASP A 133 11.19 3.99 -7.99
C ASP A 133 10.64 2.58 -7.68
N ARG A 134 9.84 2.44 -6.62
CA ARG A 134 9.27 1.15 -6.23
C ARG A 134 7.83 0.99 -6.71
N VAL A 135 7.50 -0.23 -7.13
CA VAL A 135 6.11 -0.63 -7.36
C VAL A 135 5.58 -1.27 -6.09
N VAL A 136 4.42 -0.81 -5.63
CA VAL A 136 3.81 -1.26 -4.38
C VAL A 136 2.36 -1.68 -4.60
N ASP A 137 1.88 -2.59 -3.77
CA ASP A 137 0.52 -3.10 -3.76
C ASP A 137 -0.20 -2.63 -2.49
N THR A 138 -1.31 -1.95 -2.65
CA THR A 138 -2.16 -1.49 -1.55
C THR A 138 -3.45 -2.29 -1.51
N GLY A 139 -3.66 -3.05 -0.43
CA GLY A 139 -4.83 -3.88 -0.23
C GLY A 139 -5.93 -3.16 0.56
N VAL A 140 -7.14 -3.18 0.02
CA VAL A 140 -8.36 -2.68 0.68
C VAL A 140 -9.43 -3.75 0.65
N LYS A 141 -10.04 -4.03 1.80
CA LYS A 141 -11.22 -4.90 1.90
C LYS A 141 -12.48 -4.04 1.90
N PRO A 142 -13.24 -3.98 0.81
CA PRO A 142 -14.51 -3.27 0.74
C PRO A 142 -15.51 -3.83 1.73
N ARG A 143 -16.46 -3.03 2.15
CA ARG A 143 -17.57 -3.46 3.00
C ARG A 143 -18.50 -4.41 2.25
N ARG A 144 -18.65 -4.21 0.92
CA ARG A 144 -19.40 -5.07 -0.01
C ARG A 144 -18.51 -5.40 -1.20
N SER A 145 -18.43 -6.69 -1.56
CA SER A 145 -17.57 -7.13 -2.68
C SER A 145 -17.96 -6.48 -4.01
N ALA A 146 -19.27 -6.27 -4.25
CA ALA A 146 -19.76 -5.63 -5.46
C ALA A 146 -19.27 -4.19 -5.64
N ASP A 147 -19.03 -3.45 -4.54
CA ASP A 147 -18.49 -2.10 -4.59
C ASP A 147 -17.00 -2.15 -5.01
N GLY A 148 -16.28 -3.18 -4.59
CA GLY A 148 -14.91 -3.43 -5.00
C GLY A 148 -14.78 -3.70 -6.50
N ASP A 149 -15.65 -4.55 -7.04
CA ASP A 149 -15.69 -4.85 -8.48
C ASP A 149 -15.99 -3.61 -9.32
N ARG A 150 -16.93 -2.79 -8.84
CA ARG A 150 -17.28 -1.51 -9.50
C ARG A 150 -16.10 -0.55 -9.47
N PHE A 151 -15.47 -0.41 -8.31
CA PHE A 151 -14.32 0.46 -8.13
C PHE A 151 -13.15 0.04 -9.01
N ALA A 152 -12.84 -1.26 -9.10
CA ALA A 152 -11.79 -1.76 -9.97
C ALA A 152 -12.00 -1.37 -11.44
N ARG A 153 -13.22 -1.55 -11.97
CA ARG A 153 -13.54 -1.12 -13.34
C ARG A 153 -13.38 0.39 -13.56
N GLN A 154 -13.76 1.20 -12.58
CA GLN A 154 -13.61 2.65 -12.66
C GLN A 154 -12.13 3.09 -12.63
N VAL A 155 -11.29 2.41 -11.84
CA VAL A 155 -9.84 2.66 -11.83
C VAL A 155 -9.22 2.28 -13.19
N GLU A 156 -9.60 1.15 -13.78
CA GLU A 156 -9.12 0.75 -15.11
C GLU A 156 -9.48 1.81 -16.17
N GLU A 157 -10.68 2.35 -16.12
CA GLU A 157 -11.11 3.42 -17.02
C GLU A 157 -10.31 4.72 -16.80
N LEU A 158 -10.10 5.12 -15.54
CA LEU A 158 -9.29 6.27 -15.19
C LEU A 158 -7.86 6.14 -15.76
N VAL A 159 -7.22 4.98 -15.56
CA VAL A 159 -5.87 4.72 -16.07
C VAL A 159 -5.83 4.75 -17.59
N ARG A 160 -6.84 4.19 -18.26
CA ARG A 160 -6.95 4.18 -19.71
C ARG A 160 -7.04 5.61 -20.27
N THR A 161 -7.88 6.43 -19.66
CA THR A 161 -8.06 7.84 -20.04
C THR A 161 -6.76 8.63 -19.84
N ALA A 162 -6.13 8.50 -18.67
CA ALA A 162 -4.87 9.17 -18.36
C ALA A 162 -3.72 8.79 -19.31
N ARG A 163 -3.68 7.53 -19.79
CA ARG A 163 -2.69 7.11 -20.79
C ARG A 163 -2.95 7.71 -22.16
N ARG A 164 -4.21 7.83 -22.58
CA ARG A 164 -4.57 8.44 -23.87
C ARG A 164 -4.20 9.91 -23.92
N SER A 165 -4.55 10.70 -22.90
CA SER A 165 -4.21 12.11 -22.82
C SER A 165 -2.70 12.35 -22.93
N ARG A 166 -1.88 11.52 -22.27
CA ARG A 166 -0.42 11.64 -22.36
C ARG A 166 0.12 11.37 -23.78
N THR A 167 -0.44 10.38 -24.47
CA THR A 167 -0.02 10.05 -25.84
C THR A 167 -0.42 11.14 -26.84
N GLU A 168 -1.47 11.90 -26.56
CA GLU A 168 -1.93 13.03 -27.38
C GLU A 168 -1.08 14.28 -27.16
N GLU A 169 -0.56 14.50 -25.93
CA GLU A 169 0.33 15.62 -25.61
C GLU A 169 1.77 15.43 -26.15
N GLU A 170 2.22 14.18 -26.37
CA GLU A 170 3.54 13.89 -26.91
C GLU A 170 3.59 13.93 -28.48
N LYS A 171 2.48 14.23 -29.16
CA LYS A 171 2.37 14.29 -30.61
C LYS A 171 2.28 15.72 -31.14
#